data_3395dee8b6ba0ad997377b15ad869442
#
_entry.id   3395dee8b6ba0ad997377b15ad869442
#
_cell.length_a   1.000
_cell.length_b   1.000
_cell.length_c   1.000
_cell.angle_alpha   90.00
_cell.angle_beta   90.00
_cell.angle_gamma   90.00
#
_symmetry.space_group_name_H-M   'P 1'
#
loop_
_entity.id
_entity.type
_entity.pdbx_description
1 polymer ?
#
loop_
_entity_poly.entity_id
_entity_poly.type
_entity_poly.pdbx_seq_one_letter_code
_entity_poly.pdbx_strand_id
1 'polypeptide(L)'
;IVYNANHLFGFFSLFNGDALRSVELVKGGFPSRYGGRLSSVIDLNMKEGNNKKFAGEVGIGLISSRAVFEGPIVKGKSSFMISGRRTYLDALAQPLIMAASQGANAGYFFYDFNAKANYILSEKDKLYVSGYFGRDKFYFNQNTANTKFKTNFGWGNRTLTARWNHQINPKMFANASAIYSHYDLSINVLQKDANSDEFELKYTSNINDYGVKYDLDYRPNPKHMVRTGFSTINHQFSPSAIVLKVGTNFNLDRKMSVINTYESGVYIEDQWRERKWNFYPGVRISHYVVDKTQYLKPEPRMSFAYNVRKDIAIKGSYALMNQYIHLLSSTGIGLPTDLWVPATTNVKPMQSQQWATGIAKDFKKGFSLSLEGYYKTMNHVITYKEGASFLLQDNFFDPSVSVNNKAWESQVTSGRGWSYGSEVFLQKQVGKLSGWVGYTLSWTQLQFDAVNNGIKYYAKYDRRHDASVVCIYRLSKLFTASMTWVYGTGNAITMPQGYLRGTGHYPTTMPEIWDPSNQAFNNEMIDYGKRNSFRMAAYHRMDIGLQFKKEKAHGIKTWELSVYNVYNRFNPFFYYGQLNDAGTIRTLKQVTLFPIIPSLSWTYKFR
;
A
#
# COMPACT_ATOMS: atom_id res chain seq x y z
N ILE A 1 -0.19 11.22 -6.29
CA ILE A 1 -0.92 10.21 -5.48
C ILE A 1 -0.51 8.85 -6.01
N VAL A 2 -0.29 7.89 -5.13
CA VAL A 2 0.00 6.51 -5.48
C VAL A 2 -0.98 5.64 -4.73
N TYR A 3 -1.72 4.82 -5.46
CA TYR A 3 -2.59 3.79 -4.92
C TYR A 3 -1.81 2.48 -4.85
N ASN A 4 -2.03 1.66 -3.84
CA ASN A 4 -1.32 0.40 -3.65
C ASN A 4 0.22 0.58 -3.67
N ALA A 5 0.76 1.12 -2.58
CA ALA A 5 2.15 1.58 -2.46
C ALA A 5 3.19 0.45 -2.29
N ASN A 6 2.87 -0.78 -2.70
CA ASN A 6 3.72 -1.95 -2.50
C ASN A 6 3.76 -2.83 -3.76
N HIS A 7 4.90 -3.51 -3.96
CA HIS A 7 5.02 -4.64 -4.87
C HIS A 7 4.89 -5.96 -4.10
N LEU A 8 4.45 -7.02 -4.78
CA LEU A 8 4.36 -8.38 -4.28
C LEU A 8 3.71 -8.43 -2.88
N PHE A 9 2.48 -7.93 -2.78
CA PHE A 9 1.67 -7.97 -1.53
C PHE A 9 2.36 -7.38 -0.29
N GLY A 10 3.27 -6.43 -0.49
CA GLY A 10 3.97 -5.75 0.60
C GLY A 10 5.39 -6.25 0.89
N PHE A 11 5.90 -7.22 0.16
CA PHE A 11 7.27 -7.71 0.34
C PHE A 11 8.34 -6.78 -0.21
N PHE A 12 8.02 -5.99 -1.23
CA PHE A 12 8.93 -5.01 -1.82
C PHE A 12 8.33 -3.61 -1.79
N SER A 13 9.19 -2.63 -1.48
CA SER A 13 8.81 -1.22 -1.61
C SER A 13 8.51 -0.88 -3.07
N LEU A 14 7.48 -0.08 -3.30
CA LEU A 14 7.17 0.47 -4.62
C LEU A 14 8.31 1.33 -5.17
N PHE A 15 9.05 2.00 -4.30
CA PHE A 15 10.09 2.94 -4.70
C PHE A 15 11.48 2.30 -4.68
N ASN A 16 12.22 2.51 -5.76
CA ASN A 16 13.63 2.14 -5.82
C ASN A 16 14.44 3.02 -4.86
N GLY A 17 15.02 2.41 -3.80
CA GLY A 17 15.79 3.11 -2.78
C GLY A 17 16.98 3.89 -3.34
N ASP A 18 17.59 3.43 -4.44
CA ASP A 18 18.73 4.08 -5.07
C ASP A 18 18.35 5.41 -5.75
N ALA A 19 17.07 5.59 -6.12
CA ALA A 19 16.53 6.83 -6.68
C ALA A 19 16.10 7.85 -5.61
N LEU A 20 16.01 7.43 -4.33
CA LEU A 20 15.55 8.29 -3.26
C LEU A 20 16.69 9.09 -2.63
N ARG A 21 16.38 10.35 -2.28
CA ARG A 21 17.23 11.24 -1.48
C ARG A 21 16.89 11.14 0.00
N SER A 22 15.60 11.17 0.32
CA SER A 22 15.10 11.10 1.69
C SER A 22 13.70 10.51 1.75
N VAL A 23 13.40 9.89 2.88
CA VAL A 23 12.07 9.39 3.25
C VAL A 23 11.74 9.98 4.60
N GLU A 24 10.59 10.64 4.71
CA GLU A 24 10.05 11.18 5.95
C GLU A 24 8.73 10.49 6.26
N LEU A 25 8.60 9.92 7.46
CA LEU A 25 7.37 9.32 7.94
C LEU A 25 6.77 10.21 9.03
N VAL A 26 5.56 10.72 8.78
CA VAL A 26 4.75 11.47 9.75
C VAL A 26 3.66 10.56 10.27
N LYS A 27 3.74 10.16 11.56
CA LYS A 27 2.77 9.23 12.19
C LYS A 27 1.66 9.94 12.95
N GLY A 28 1.94 11.11 13.50
CA GLY A 28 0.99 11.93 14.26
C GLY A 28 1.34 13.41 14.08
N GLY A 29 0.48 14.32 14.56
CA GLY A 29 0.73 15.75 14.39
C GLY A 29 0.84 16.17 12.92
N PHE A 30 -0.05 15.66 12.10
CA PHE A 30 -0.01 15.85 10.64
C PHE A 30 -0.08 17.32 10.28
N PRO A 31 0.85 17.84 9.48
CA PRO A 31 0.76 19.18 8.90
C PRO A 31 -0.52 19.37 8.08
N SER A 32 -1.10 20.56 8.13
CA SER A 32 -2.38 20.87 7.45
C SER A 32 -2.27 20.85 5.93
N ARG A 33 -1.07 20.94 5.38
CA ARG A 33 -0.80 20.81 3.94
C ARG A 33 -1.12 19.43 3.36
N TYR A 34 -1.25 18.40 4.21
CA TYR A 34 -1.66 17.05 3.80
C TYR A 34 -3.13 16.83 4.11
N GLY A 35 -3.90 16.29 3.18
CA GLY A 35 -5.34 16.02 3.31
C GLY A 35 -5.75 14.71 2.64
N GLY A 36 -7.05 14.39 2.73
CA GLY A 36 -7.66 13.28 2.01
C GLY A 36 -7.32 11.88 2.51
N ARG A 37 -6.62 11.75 3.66
CA ARG A 37 -6.25 10.46 4.27
C ARG A 37 -6.32 10.54 5.80
N LEU A 38 -6.50 9.37 6.45
CA LEU A 38 -6.73 9.25 7.89
C LEU A 38 -5.52 8.73 8.69
N SER A 39 -4.42 8.37 8.04
CA SER A 39 -3.29 7.70 8.67
C SER A 39 -1.98 8.46 8.46
N SER A 40 -0.87 7.78 8.54
CA SER A 40 0.46 8.35 8.34
C SER A 40 0.67 8.92 6.93
N VAL A 41 1.59 9.86 6.83
CA VAL A 41 2.11 10.39 5.56
C VAL A 41 3.54 9.91 5.38
N ILE A 42 3.85 9.34 4.24
CA ILE A 42 5.22 9.06 3.80
C ILE A 42 5.56 10.07 2.72
N ASP A 43 6.47 10.99 3.03
CA ASP A 43 6.98 11.97 2.07
C ASP A 43 8.31 11.47 1.49
N LEU A 44 8.34 11.28 0.18
CA LEU A 44 9.45 10.71 -0.55
C LEU A 44 10.06 11.76 -1.48
N ASN A 45 11.33 12.07 -1.25
CA ASN A 45 12.07 12.97 -2.10
C ASN A 45 13.05 12.19 -2.98
N MET A 46 12.86 12.27 -4.30
CA MET A 46 13.78 11.67 -5.27
C MET A 46 15.04 12.52 -5.42
N LYS A 47 16.17 11.89 -5.77
CA LYS A 47 17.40 12.56 -6.18
C LYS A 47 17.11 13.53 -7.32
N GLU A 48 17.83 14.64 -7.37
CA GLU A 48 17.67 15.64 -8.44
C GLU A 48 18.55 15.39 -9.66
N GLY A 49 19.51 14.47 -9.52
CA GLY A 49 20.56 14.25 -10.50
C GLY A 49 21.77 15.17 -10.29
N ASN A 50 22.87 14.82 -10.92
CA ASN A 50 24.13 15.56 -10.84
C ASN A 50 24.23 16.56 -11.99
N ASN A 51 24.29 17.85 -11.70
CA ASN A 51 24.37 18.90 -12.72
C ASN A 51 25.81 19.22 -13.21
N LYS A 52 26.82 18.50 -12.68
CA LYS A 52 28.25 18.76 -13.02
C LYS A 52 28.83 17.62 -13.86
N LYS A 53 28.56 16.37 -13.53
CA LYS A 53 29.13 15.19 -14.19
C LYS A 53 28.14 14.04 -14.23
N PHE A 54 28.36 13.10 -15.16
CA PHE A 54 27.62 11.85 -15.20
C PHE A 54 28.04 10.95 -14.04
N ALA A 55 27.07 10.32 -13.41
CA ALA A 55 27.25 9.36 -12.35
C ALA A 55 26.13 8.31 -12.44
N GLY A 56 26.34 7.18 -11.79
CA GLY A 56 25.30 6.15 -11.76
C GLY A 56 25.69 4.97 -10.91
N GLU A 57 24.72 4.06 -10.81
CA GLU A 57 24.85 2.85 -10.05
C GLU A 57 24.08 1.74 -10.77
N VAL A 58 24.72 0.61 -11.00
CA VAL A 58 24.13 -0.60 -11.59
C VAL A 58 24.30 -1.73 -10.60
N GLY A 59 23.21 -2.43 -10.31
CA GLY A 59 23.19 -3.57 -9.42
C GLY A 59 22.53 -4.78 -10.09
N ILE A 60 23.16 -5.94 -9.98
CA ILE A 60 22.65 -7.24 -10.44
C ILE A 60 22.66 -8.18 -9.24
N GLY A 61 21.51 -8.75 -8.94
CA GLY A 61 21.35 -9.76 -7.88
C GLY A 61 20.59 -10.97 -8.39
N LEU A 62 20.50 -12.04 -7.60
CA LEU A 62 19.74 -13.24 -7.97
C LEU A 62 18.26 -12.98 -8.20
N ILE A 63 17.66 -12.04 -7.44
CA ILE A 63 16.22 -11.82 -7.45
C ILE A 63 15.82 -10.65 -8.34
N SER A 64 16.68 -9.63 -8.44
CA SER A 64 16.37 -8.40 -9.18
C SER A 64 17.61 -7.71 -9.71
N SER A 65 17.45 -6.98 -10.79
CA SER A 65 18.42 -6.00 -11.29
C SER A 65 17.87 -4.58 -11.16
N ARG A 66 18.78 -3.63 -10.94
CA ARG A 66 18.47 -2.23 -10.83
C ARG A 66 19.56 -1.36 -11.45
N ALA A 67 19.16 -0.20 -11.93
CA ALA A 67 20.11 0.78 -12.45
C ALA A 67 19.62 2.20 -12.14
N VAL A 68 20.54 3.11 -11.86
CA VAL A 68 20.29 4.53 -11.71
C VAL A 68 21.37 5.28 -12.48
N PHE A 69 20.97 6.20 -13.34
CA PHE A 69 21.85 7.08 -14.10
C PHE A 69 21.47 8.53 -13.83
N GLU A 70 22.45 9.37 -13.63
CA GLU A 70 22.26 10.80 -13.41
C GLU A 70 23.35 11.62 -14.09
N GLY A 71 23.00 12.83 -14.52
CA GLY A 71 23.97 13.69 -15.15
C GLY A 71 23.41 15.06 -15.53
N PRO A 72 24.26 15.96 -16.04
CA PRO A 72 23.84 17.24 -16.56
C PRO A 72 23.15 17.09 -17.92
N ILE A 73 22.03 17.80 -18.12
CA ILE A 73 21.49 18.10 -19.46
C ILE A 73 22.26 19.34 -19.99
N VAL A 74 22.30 20.40 -19.18
CA VAL A 74 23.16 21.56 -19.38
C VAL A 74 23.98 21.74 -18.10
N LYS A 75 25.33 21.68 -18.23
CA LYS A 75 26.22 21.77 -17.06
C LYS A 75 25.94 23.03 -16.24
N GLY A 76 25.78 22.85 -14.94
CA GLY A 76 25.49 23.91 -13.98
C GLY A 76 24.04 24.38 -13.96
N LYS A 77 23.23 24.15 -15.01
CA LYS A 77 21.84 24.66 -15.12
C LYS A 77 20.77 23.59 -14.99
N SER A 78 21.03 22.39 -15.47
CA SER A 78 20.02 21.34 -15.47
C SER A 78 20.62 19.95 -15.25
N SER A 79 19.82 19.05 -14.70
CA SER A 79 20.21 17.67 -14.51
C SER A 79 19.02 16.74 -14.70
N PHE A 80 19.35 15.48 -14.94
CA PHE A 80 18.40 14.39 -14.97
C PHE A 80 18.82 13.25 -14.05
N MET A 81 17.85 12.45 -13.65
CA MET A 81 18.01 11.16 -12.99
C MET A 81 16.99 10.20 -13.59
N ILE A 82 17.45 9.01 -13.97
CA ILE A 82 16.63 7.93 -14.48
C ILE A 82 16.99 6.68 -13.67
N SER A 83 15.98 5.95 -13.23
CA SER A 83 16.18 4.66 -12.57
C SER A 83 15.20 3.62 -13.07
N GLY A 84 15.65 2.37 -13.12
CA GLY A 84 14.82 1.22 -13.44
C GLY A 84 15.17 0.03 -12.55
N ARG A 85 14.18 -0.78 -12.26
CA ARG A 85 14.32 -2.02 -11.51
C ARG A 85 13.35 -3.07 -12.07
N ARG A 86 13.78 -4.34 -12.11
CA ARG A 86 12.95 -5.48 -12.43
C ARG A 86 13.34 -6.68 -11.54
N THR A 87 12.32 -7.41 -11.07
CA THR A 87 12.49 -8.73 -10.47
C THR A 87 12.28 -9.82 -11.52
N TYR A 88 12.93 -10.96 -11.35
CA TYR A 88 12.81 -12.12 -12.24
C TYR A 88 12.57 -13.43 -11.46
N LEU A 89 11.72 -13.33 -10.41
CA LEU A 89 11.24 -14.49 -9.67
C LEU A 89 10.50 -15.48 -10.58
N ASP A 90 9.83 -14.97 -11.61
CA ASP A 90 9.22 -15.75 -12.68
C ASP A 90 10.22 -16.70 -13.35
N ALA A 91 11.36 -16.18 -13.80
CA ALA A 91 12.38 -16.96 -14.48
C ALA A 91 13.07 -17.97 -13.55
N LEU A 92 13.30 -17.61 -12.29
CA LEU A 92 13.97 -18.47 -11.31
C LEU A 92 13.07 -19.61 -10.80
N ALA A 93 11.80 -19.34 -10.58
CA ALA A 93 10.86 -20.32 -10.05
C ALA A 93 10.32 -21.28 -11.14
N GLN A 94 10.33 -20.86 -12.40
CA GLN A 94 9.71 -21.59 -13.51
C GLN A 94 10.21 -23.02 -13.69
N PRO A 95 11.52 -23.34 -13.65
CA PRO A 95 11.97 -24.73 -13.78
C PRO A 95 11.43 -25.63 -12.67
N LEU A 96 11.35 -25.11 -11.44
CA LEU A 96 10.82 -25.85 -10.28
C LEU A 96 9.30 -26.05 -10.40
N ILE A 97 8.58 -25.03 -10.85
CA ILE A 97 7.14 -25.09 -11.05
C ILE A 97 6.79 -26.08 -12.16
N MET A 98 7.49 -26.05 -13.29
CA MET A 98 7.27 -26.98 -14.40
C MET A 98 7.55 -28.43 -14.00
N ALA A 99 8.58 -28.67 -13.20
CA ALA A 99 8.91 -30.00 -12.70
C ALA A 99 7.86 -30.53 -11.70
N ALA A 100 7.27 -29.66 -10.87
CA ALA A 100 6.31 -30.02 -9.84
C ALA A 100 4.84 -30.12 -10.32
N SER A 101 4.48 -29.49 -11.46
CA SER A 101 3.09 -29.22 -11.84
C SER A 101 2.68 -29.73 -13.22
N GLN A 102 3.31 -30.80 -13.73
CA GLN A 102 2.97 -31.41 -15.03
C GLN A 102 2.85 -30.39 -16.17
N GLY A 103 3.78 -29.43 -16.23
CA GLY A 103 3.86 -28.47 -17.33
C GLY A 103 3.09 -27.15 -17.12
N ALA A 104 2.58 -26.88 -15.92
CA ALA A 104 2.05 -25.55 -15.63
C ALA A 104 3.17 -24.50 -15.66
N ASN A 105 2.83 -23.33 -16.16
CA ASN A 105 3.70 -22.17 -16.22
C ASN A 105 3.11 -21.08 -15.32
N ALA A 106 3.79 -20.76 -14.23
CA ALA A 106 3.36 -19.73 -13.30
C ALA A 106 4.53 -18.80 -12.95
N GLY A 107 4.22 -17.55 -12.70
CA GLY A 107 5.26 -16.62 -12.32
C GLY A 107 4.70 -15.31 -11.79
N TYR A 108 5.60 -14.61 -11.10
CA TYR A 108 5.38 -13.27 -10.65
C TYR A 108 6.62 -12.42 -10.93
N PHE A 109 6.43 -11.24 -11.46
CA PHE A 109 7.45 -10.21 -11.56
C PHE A 109 6.85 -8.82 -11.40
N PHE A 110 7.69 -7.89 -11.00
CA PHE A 110 7.38 -6.48 -11.13
C PHE A 110 8.55 -5.73 -11.77
N TYR A 111 8.23 -4.58 -12.30
CA TYR A 111 9.20 -3.60 -12.75
C TYR A 111 8.74 -2.20 -12.41
N ASP A 112 9.70 -1.34 -12.15
CA ASP A 112 9.47 0.08 -11.92
C ASP A 112 10.51 0.94 -12.64
N PHE A 113 10.06 2.11 -13.03
CA PHE A 113 10.87 3.12 -13.70
C PHE A 113 10.58 4.48 -13.09
N ASN A 114 11.63 5.24 -12.80
CA ASN A 114 11.55 6.59 -12.30
C ASN A 114 12.40 7.52 -13.19
N ALA A 115 11.88 8.69 -13.48
CA ALA A 115 12.62 9.73 -14.16
C ALA A 115 12.36 11.08 -13.50
N LYS A 116 13.39 11.90 -13.37
CA LYS A 116 13.29 13.28 -12.89
C LYS A 116 14.27 14.16 -13.66
N ALA A 117 13.79 15.30 -14.09
CA ALA A 117 14.61 16.35 -14.68
C ALA A 117 14.34 17.67 -13.98
N ASN A 118 15.35 18.53 -13.94
CA ASN A 118 15.20 19.89 -13.43
C ASN A 118 15.96 20.88 -14.33
N TYR A 119 15.47 22.10 -14.31
CA TYR A 119 16.06 23.21 -15.06
C TYR A 119 16.00 24.50 -14.25
N ILE A 120 17.14 25.17 -14.07
CA ILE A 120 17.26 26.49 -13.45
C ILE A 120 17.03 27.54 -14.54
N LEU A 121 15.85 28.16 -14.53
CA LEU A 121 15.46 29.20 -15.46
C LEU A 121 16.15 30.52 -15.11
N SER A 122 16.16 30.88 -13.83
CA SER A 122 16.77 32.06 -13.26
C SER A 122 17.26 31.76 -11.83
N GLU A 123 17.88 32.74 -11.18
CA GLU A 123 18.24 32.62 -9.75
C GLU A 123 17.02 32.38 -8.83
N LYS A 124 15.83 32.81 -9.28
CA LYS A 124 14.59 32.72 -8.55
C LYS A 124 13.68 31.58 -9.01
N ASP A 125 13.92 31.02 -10.20
CA ASP A 125 13.00 30.10 -10.86
C ASP A 125 13.65 28.78 -11.20
N LYS A 126 12.98 27.68 -10.78
CA LYS A 126 13.43 26.34 -11.06
C LYS A 126 12.24 25.44 -11.44
N LEU A 127 12.36 24.77 -12.56
CA LEU A 127 11.36 23.79 -13.03
C LEU A 127 11.82 22.37 -12.72
N TYR A 128 10.85 21.53 -12.40
CA TYR A 128 11.03 20.09 -12.21
C TYR A 128 9.96 19.34 -12.97
N VAL A 129 10.35 18.26 -13.60
CA VAL A 129 9.44 17.26 -14.15
C VAL A 129 9.86 15.90 -13.59
N SER A 130 8.91 15.14 -13.07
CA SER A 130 9.18 13.81 -12.54
C SER A 130 8.07 12.84 -12.92
N GLY A 131 8.45 11.60 -13.23
CA GLY A 131 7.54 10.53 -13.57
C GLY A 131 7.91 9.24 -12.85
N TYR A 132 6.89 8.44 -12.59
CA TYR A 132 6.97 7.08 -12.08
C TYR A 132 6.08 6.18 -12.91
N PHE A 133 6.56 5.00 -13.20
CA PHE A 133 5.81 3.91 -13.81
C PHE A 133 6.17 2.60 -13.11
N GLY A 134 5.20 1.88 -12.59
CA GLY A 134 5.43 0.58 -11.96
C GLY A 134 4.27 -0.36 -12.20
N ARG A 135 4.56 -1.63 -12.42
CA ARG A 135 3.57 -2.67 -12.65
C ARG A 135 4.00 -3.99 -12.04
N ASP A 136 3.04 -4.62 -11.39
CA ASP A 136 3.09 -5.99 -10.91
C ASP A 136 2.32 -6.89 -11.86
N LYS A 137 2.84 -8.09 -12.10
CA LYS A 137 2.18 -9.10 -12.93
C LYS A 137 2.37 -10.49 -12.34
N PHE A 138 1.28 -11.13 -12.04
CA PHE A 138 1.19 -12.56 -11.75
C PHE A 138 0.51 -13.26 -12.92
N TYR A 139 1.00 -14.42 -13.27
CA TYR A 139 0.37 -15.27 -14.27
C TYR A 139 0.44 -16.75 -13.85
N PHE A 140 -0.59 -17.48 -14.23
CA PHE A 140 -0.65 -18.93 -14.13
C PHE A 140 -1.30 -19.47 -15.41
N ASN A 141 -0.59 -20.37 -16.10
CA ASN A 141 -1.06 -21.00 -17.32
C ASN A 141 -0.87 -22.50 -17.18
N GLN A 142 -1.90 -23.27 -17.41
CA GLN A 142 -1.87 -24.71 -17.47
C GLN A 142 -2.53 -25.17 -18.76
N ASN A 143 -1.81 -25.96 -19.54
CA ASN A 143 -2.31 -26.57 -20.75
C ASN A 143 -2.13 -28.08 -20.60
N THR A 144 -3.22 -28.80 -20.49
CA THR A 144 -3.28 -30.26 -20.55
C THR A 144 -3.88 -30.68 -21.88
N ALA A 145 -3.95 -31.99 -22.16
CA ALA A 145 -4.58 -32.48 -23.39
C ALA A 145 -6.05 -32.02 -23.53
N ASN A 146 -6.75 -31.89 -22.41
CA ASN A 146 -8.20 -31.63 -22.38
C ASN A 146 -8.57 -30.25 -21.85
N THR A 147 -7.68 -29.51 -21.17
CA THR A 147 -8.01 -28.25 -20.51
C THR A 147 -6.93 -27.21 -20.74
N LYS A 148 -7.33 -26.02 -21.13
CA LYS A 148 -6.49 -24.84 -21.16
C LYS A 148 -7.00 -23.86 -20.13
N PHE A 149 -6.19 -23.60 -19.10
CA PHE A 149 -6.48 -22.61 -18.06
C PHE A 149 -5.42 -21.53 -18.07
N LYS A 150 -5.83 -20.27 -18.14
CA LYS A 150 -4.96 -19.11 -18.04
C LYS A 150 -5.54 -18.10 -17.09
N THR A 151 -4.75 -17.64 -16.13
CA THR A 151 -5.11 -16.50 -15.32
C THR A 151 -3.97 -15.49 -15.31
N ASN A 152 -4.30 -14.23 -15.45
CA ASN A 152 -3.40 -13.11 -15.33
C ASN A 152 -3.99 -12.11 -14.34
N PHE A 153 -3.17 -11.70 -13.42
CA PHE A 153 -3.51 -10.71 -12.42
C PHE A 153 -2.43 -9.63 -12.40
N GLY A 154 -2.81 -8.37 -12.52
CA GLY A 154 -1.84 -7.29 -12.58
C GLY A 154 -2.42 -5.98 -12.06
N TRP A 155 -1.55 -5.19 -11.43
CA TRP A 155 -1.85 -3.82 -10.99
C TRP A 155 -0.65 -2.91 -11.22
N GLY A 156 -0.90 -1.62 -11.30
CA GLY A 156 0.16 -0.66 -11.53
C GLY A 156 -0.19 0.77 -11.22
N ASN A 157 0.84 1.59 -11.14
CA ASN A 157 0.73 3.02 -10.96
C ASN A 157 1.58 3.75 -12.02
N ARG A 158 1.05 4.88 -12.51
CA ARG A 158 1.76 5.82 -13.37
C ARG A 158 1.55 7.20 -12.80
N THR A 159 2.62 7.97 -12.61
CA THR A 159 2.48 9.35 -12.16
C THR A 159 3.37 10.27 -12.97
N LEU A 160 2.88 11.47 -13.20
CA LEU A 160 3.64 12.56 -13.81
C LEU A 160 3.40 13.82 -12.99
N THR A 161 4.48 14.54 -12.65
CA THR A 161 4.38 15.79 -11.91
C THR A 161 5.29 16.81 -12.55
N ALA A 162 4.73 17.97 -12.88
CA ALA A 162 5.46 19.17 -13.24
C ALA A 162 5.37 20.16 -12.07
N ARG A 163 6.49 20.73 -11.65
CA ARG A 163 6.56 21.69 -10.55
C ARG A 163 7.43 22.87 -10.89
N TRP A 164 6.91 24.05 -10.64
CA TRP A 164 7.62 25.31 -10.70
C TRP A 164 7.86 25.83 -9.29
N ASN A 165 9.11 26.06 -8.96
CA ASN A 165 9.55 26.70 -7.73
C ASN A 165 9.93 28.14 -8.06
N HIS A 166 9.35 29.09 -7.30
CA HIS A 166 9.60 30.52 -7.48
C HIS A 166 9.95 31.18 -6.15
N GLN A 167 11.11 31.86 -6.10
CA GLN A 167 11.49 32.67 -4.98
C GLN A 167 10.99 34.09 -5.20
N ILE A 168 9.85 34.47 -4.61
CA ILE A 168 9.25 35.80 -4.73
C ILE A 168 10.19 36.83 -4.15
N ASN A 169 10.68 36.57 -2.91
CA ASN A 169 11.67 37.38 -2.23
C ASN A 169 12.42 36.49 -1.19
N PRO A 170 13.44 37.01 -0.44
CA PRO A 170 14.19 36.21 0.53
C PRO A 170 13.37 35.56 1.65
N LYS A 171 12.14 36.06 1.91
CA LYS A 171 11.23 35.54 2.95
C LYS A 171 10.07 34.73 2.38
N MET A 172 9.85 34.75 1.07
CA MET A 172 8.68 34.12 0.44
C MET A 172 9.10 33.21 -0.71
N PHE A 173 8.60 31.98 -0.66
CA PHE A 173 8.87 30.95 -1.64
C PHE A 173 7.58 30.25 -2.05
N ALA A 174 7.34 30.13 -3.34
CA ALA A 174 6.15 29.51 -3.89
C ALA A 174 6.47 28.23 -4.67
N ASN A 175 5.54 27.27 -4.63
CA ASN A 175 5.57 26.04 -5.42
C ASN A 175 4.23 25.88 -6.12
N ALA A 176 4.21 25.86 -7.43
CA ALA A 176 3.07 25.45 -8.24
C ALA A 176 3.33 24.05 -8.82
N SER A 177 2.37 23.16 -8.74
CA SER A 177 2.51 21.80 -9.24
C SER A 177 1.28 21.36 -10.01
N ALA A 178 1.49 20.71 -11.16
CA ALA A 178 0.48 19.96 -11.89
C ALA A 178 0.79 18.46 -11.73
N ILE A 179 -0.23 17.66 -11.45
CA ILE A 179 -0.09 16.26 -11.06
C ILE A 179 -1.03 15.43 -11.92
N TYR A 180 -0.52 14.36 -12.50
CA TYR A 180 -1.29 13.28 -13.09
C TYR A 180 -0.96 11.99 -12.37
N SER A 181 -1.98 11.18 -12.05
CA SER A 181 -1.80 9.84 -11.50
C SER A 181 -2.82 8.89 -12.13
N HIS A 182 -2.37 7.69 -12.43
CA HIS A 182 -3.21 6.62 -12.93
C HIS A 182 -2.90 5.34 -12.17
N TYR A 183 -3.93 4.68 -11.69
CA TYR A 183 -3.88 3.35 -11.10
C TYR A 183 -4.75 2.40 -11.91
N ASP A 184 -4.25 1.21 -12.18
CA ASP A 184 -5.03 0.14 -12.82
C ASP A 184 -4.86 -1.20 -12.08
N LEU A 185 -5.96 -1.94 -12.01
CA LEU A 185 -6.06 -3.33 -11.58
C LEU A 185 -6.73 -4.13 -12.68
N SER A 186 -6.17 -5.29 -13.03
CA SER A 186 -6.75 -6.18 -14.03
C SER A 186 -6.66 -7.64 -13.60
N ILE A 187 -7.76 -8.37 -13.79
CA ILE A 187 -7.85 -9.82 -13.61
C ILE A 187 -8.40 -10.40 -14.91
N ASN A 188 -7.71 -11.37 -15.47
CA ASN A 188 -8.17 -12.09 -16.66
C ASN A 188 -8.11 -13.58 -16.36
N VAL A 189 -9.21 -14.28 -16.51
CA VAL A 189 -9.32 -15.74 -16.40
C VAL A 189 -9.87 -16.27 -17.73
N LEU A 190 -9.21 -17.24 -18.27
CA LEU A 190 -9.66 -17.99 -19.45
C LEU A 190 -9.59 -19.47 -19.13
N GLN A 191 -10.69 -20.16 -19.29
CA GLN A 191 -10.77 -21.60 -19.21
C GLN A 191 -11.42 -22.13 -20.49
N LYS A 192 -10.82 -23.18 -21.04
CA LYS A 192 -11.35 -23.90 -22.20
C LYS A 192 -11.08 -25.38 -22.00
N ASP A 193 -12.14 -26.16 -21.97
CA ASP A 193 -12.07 -27.59 -21.93
C ASP A 193 -12.37 -28.18 -23.32
N ALA A 194 -11.83 -29.36 -23.63
CA ALA A 194 -11.92 -29.94 -24.98
C ALA A 194 -13.37 -30.11 -25.48
N ASN A 195 -14.30 -30.36 -24.55
CA ASN A 195 -15.70 -30.65 -24.82
C ASN A 195 -16.68 -29.60 -24.26
N SER A 196 -16.18 -28.46 -23.80
CA SER A 196 -17.01 -27.39 -23.22
C SER A 196 -16.75 -26.05 -23.91
N ASP A 197 -17.70 -25.16 -23.72
CA ASP A 197 -17.59 -23.78 -24.16
C ASP A 197 -16.41 -23.04 -23.48
N GLU A 198 -15.79 -22.13 -24.20
CA GLU A 198 -14.74 -21.27 -23.66
C GLU A 198 -15.33 -20.28 -22.64
N PHE A 199 -14.77 -20.26 -21.43
CA PHE A 199 -15.08 -19.29 -20.39
C PHE A 199 -14.00 -18.21 -20.36
N GLU A 200 -14.36 -16.95 -20.52
CA GLU A 200 -13.47 -15.80 -20.38
C GLU A 200 -14.06 -14.78 -19.42
N LEU A 201 -13.32 -14.46 -18.34
CA LEU A 201 -13.64 -13.38 -17.42
C LEU A 201 -12.53 -12.32 -17.48
N LYS A 202 -12.88 -11.09 -17.83
CA LYS A 202 -12.01 -9.92 -17.68
C LYS A 202 -12.63 -8.95 -16.68
N TYR A 203 -11.88 -8.62 -15.66
CA TYR A 203 -12.22 -7.60 -14.68
C TYR A 203 -11.17 -6.50 -14.68
N THR A 204 -11.59 -5.25 -14.76
CA THR A 204 -10.68 -4.11 -14.69
C THR A 204 -11.26 -3.03 -13.78
N SER A 205 -10.38 -2.40 -12.98
CA SER A 205 -10.71 -1.23 -12.18
C SER A 205 -9.59 -0.21 -12.33
N ASN A 206 -9.93 1.06 -12.49
CA ASN A 206 -8.93 2.11 -12.63
C ASN A 206 -9.35 3.44 -12.01
N ILE A 207 -8.34 4.27 -11.72
CA ILE A 207 -8.50 5.63 -11.21
C ILE A 207 -7.56 6.53 -12.00
N ASN A 208 -8.08 7.63 -12.54
CA ASN A 208 -7.29 8.72 -13.09
C ASN A 208 -7.45 9.96 -12.23
N ASP A 209 -6.33 10.56 -11.83
CA ASP A 209 -6.29 11.79 -11.06
C ASP A 209 -5.61 12.90 -11.84
N TYR A 210 -6.24 14.05 -11.89
CA TYR A 210 -5.68 15.28 -12.45
C TYR A 210 -5.71 16.35 -11.36
N GLY A 211 -4.55 16.85 -10.95
CA GLY A 211 -4.46 17.75 -9.81
C GLY A 211 -3.61 18.96 -10.06
N VAL A 212 -3.96 20.05 -9.37
CA VAL A 212 -3.16 21.26 -9.27
C VAL A 212 -2.96 21.58 -7.80
N LYS A 213 -1.75 21.98 -7.45
CA LYS A 213 -1.38 22.36 -6.08
C LYS A 213 -0.52 23.61 -6.12
N TYR A 214 -0.80 24.54 -5.20
CA TYR A 214 0.00 25.73 -4.96
C TYR A 214 0.29 25.86 -3.47
N ASP A 215 1.55 25.96 -3.12
CA ASP A 215 2.04 26.14 -1.75
C ASP A 215 2.87 27.41 -1.67
N LEU A 216 2.68 28.21 -0.63
CA LEU A 216 3.44 29.41 -0.31
C LEU A 216 4.06 29.26 1.08
N ASP A 217 5.38 29.31 1.14
CA ASP A 217 6.16 29.37 2.38
C ASP A 217 6.54 30.83 2.66
N TYR A 218 6.17 31.35 3.83
CA TYR A 218 6.48 32.70 4.28
C TYR A 218 7.21 32.69 5.63
N ARG A 219 8.37 33.31 5.67
CA ARG A 219 9.22 33.43 6.86
C ARG A 219 9.35 34.88 7.28
N PRO A 220 8.36 35.46 8.01
CA PRO A 220 8.41 36.85 8.43
C PRO A 220 9.62 37.15 9.31
N ASN A 221 9.97 36.21 10.18
CA ASN A 221 11.09 36.27 11.12
C ASN A 221 11.59 34.86 11.48
N PRO A 222 12.70 34.69 12.22
CA PRO A 222 13.25 33.38 12.56
C PRO A 222 12.35 32.48 13.43
N LYS A 223 11.35 33.07 14.12
CA LYS A 223 10.46 32.32 15.02
C LYS A 223 9.27 31.69 14.28
N HIS A 224 8.84 32.26 13.17
CA HIS A 224 7.64 31.88 12.43
C HIS A 224 7.98 31.38 11.01
N MET A 225 7.37 30.27 10.65
CA MET A 225 7.38 29.77 9.28
C MET A 225 5.93 29.40 8.91
N VAL A 226 5.24 30.39 8.35
CA VAL A 226 3.86 30.25 7.90
C VAL A 226 3.84 29.56 6.54
N ARG A 227 3.00 28.54 6.40
CA ARG A 227 2.71 27.90 5.13
C ARG A 227 1.23 27.98 4.84
N THR A 228 0.90 28.32 3.63
CA THR A 228 -0.48 28.31 3.15
C THR A 228 -0.53 27.78 1.72
N GLY A 229 -1.67 27.34 1.31
CA GLY A 229 -1.82 26.84 -0.04
C GLY A 229 -3.18 26.28 -0.33
N PHE A 230 -3.35 25.89 -1.59
CA PHE A 230 -4.53 25.19 -2.04
C PHE A 230 -4.17 23.99 -2.89
N SER A 231 -5.07 23.04 -2.97
CA SER A 231 -4.99 21.90 -3.88
C SER A 231 -6.37 21.55 -4.39
N THR A 232 -6.46 21.13 -5.65
CA THR A 232 -7.67 20.54 -6.21
C THR A 232 -7.29 19.36 -7.07
N ILE A 233 -8.05 18.28 -6.97
CA ILE A 233 -7.84 17.04 -7.69
C ILE A 233 -9.18 16.59 -8.24
N ASN A 234 -9.24 16.36 -9.55
CA ASN A 234 -10.33 15.62 -10.18
C ASN A 234 -9.96 14.14 -10.18
N HIS A 235 -10.78 13.33 -9.51
CA HIS A 235 -10.69 11.88 -9.52
C HIS A 235 -11.73 11.29 -10.46
N GLN A 236 -11.29 10.43 -11.37
CA GLN A 236 -12.14 9.68 -12.28
C GLN A 236 -12.06 8.21 -11.92
N PHE A 237 -13.09 7.70 -11.24
CA PHE A 237 -13.18 6.31 -10.83
C PHE A 237 -13.92 5.49 -11.88
N SER A 238 -13.29 4.41 -12.34
CA SER A 238 -13.94 3.32 -13.06
C SER A 238 -13.89 2.09 -12.17
N PRO A 239 -14.88 1.93 -11.23
CA PRO A 239 -14.80 0.92 -10.18
C PRO A 239 -14.74 -0.50 -10.73
N SER A 240 -15.43 -0.77 -11.83
CA SER A 240 -15.31 -2.04 -12.54
C SER A 240 -15.75 -1.95 -14.00
N ALA A 241 -15.04 -2.74 -14.81
CA ALA A 241 -15.53 -3.17 -16.12
C ALA A 241 -15.36 -4.69 -16.17
N ILE A 242 -16.42 -5.41 -16.48
CA ILE A 242 -16.42 -6.87 -16.55
C ILE A 242 -16.85 -7.28 -17.95
N VAL A 243 -16.05 -8.14 -18.56
CA VAL A 243 -16.40 -8.89 -19.74
C VAL A 243 -16.46 -10.35 -19.35
N LEU A 244 -17.62 -10.97 -19.49
CA LEU A 244 -17.83 -12.39 -19.28
C LEU A 244 -18.33 -13.00 -20.58
N LYS A 245 -17.60 -14.00 -21.08
CA LYS A 245 -18.01 -14.80 -22.24
C LYS A 245 -18.09 -16.25 -21.85
N VAL A 246 -19.15 -16.91 -22.25
CA VAL A 246 -19.34 -18.34 -22.10
C VAL A 246 -19.76 -18.90 -23.46
N GLY A 247 -18.85 -19.56 -24.14
CA GLY A 247 -19.04 -20.06 -25.49
C GLY A 247 -19.35 -18.96 -26.50
N THR A 248 -20.12 -19.31 -27.51
CA THR A 248 -20.63 -18.38 -28.54
C THR A 248 -21.95 -17.72 -28.16
N ASN A 249 -22.65 -18.26 -27.16
CA ASN A 249 -24.03 -17.94 -26.84
C ASN A 249 -24.23 -16.89 -25.76
N PHE A 250 -23.22 -16.67 -24.90
CA PHE A 250 -23.31 -15.70 -23.82
C PHE A 250 -22.11 -14.73 -23.83
N ASN A 251 -22.41 -13.46 -24.05
CA ASN A 251 -21.42 -12.38 -24.00
C ASN A 251 -21.99 -11.21 -23.19
N LEU A 252 -21.40 -11.00 -22.00
CA LEU A 252 -21.72 -9.88 -21.14
C LEU A 252 -20.54 -8.90 -21.15
N ASP A 253 -20.73 -7.72 -21.74
CA ASP A 253 -19.76 -6.61 -21.66
C ASP A 253 -20.41 -5.48 -20.86
N ARG A 254 -19.99 -5.31 -19.61
CA ARG A 254 -20.51 -4.30 -18.71
C ARG A 254 -19.39 -3.38 -18.25
N LYS A 255 -19.53 -2.12 -18.61
CA LYS A 255 -18.70 -1.03 -18.09
C LYS A 255 -19.54 -0.17 -17.17
N MET A 256 -19.14 -0.06 -15.91
CA MET A 256 -19.70 0.98 -15.06
C MET A 256 -19.27 2.35 -15.60
N SER A 257 -20.18 3.34 -15.58
CA SER A 257 -19.81 4.70 -15.97
C SER A 257 -18.80 5.28 -15.00
N VAL A 258 -17.98 6.17 -15.51
CA VAL A 258 -16.97 6.88 -14.75
C VAL A 258 -17.64 7.78 -13.72
N ILE A 259 -17.24 7.63 -12.44
CA ILE A 259 -17.65 8.53 -11.37
C ILE A 259 -16.60 9.64 -11.27
N ASN A 260 -17.01 10.85 -11.61
CA ASN A 260 -16.15 12.03 -11.48
C ASN A 260 -16.35 12.70 -10.12
N THR A 261 -15.26 12.98 -9.43
CA THR A 261 -15.29 13.68 -8.14
C THR A 261 -14.21 14.74 -8.08
N TYR A 262 -14.45 15.78 -7.29
CA TYR A 262 -13.47 16.85 -7.07
C TYR A 262 -13.14 16.94 -5.58
N GLU A 263 -11.87 16.73 -5.23
CA GLU A 263 -11.33 16.95 -3.89
C GLU A 263 -10.50 18.22 -3.90
N SER A 264 -10.97 19.25 -3.22
CA SER A 264 -10.30 20.54 -3.08
C SER A 264 -9.98 20.83 -1.62
N GLY A 265 -8.98 21.63 -1.35
CA GLY A 265 -8.68 22.04 0.00
C GLY A 265 -7.76 23.25 0.05
N VAL A 266 -8.04 24.14 1.00
CA VAL A 266 -7.17 25.26 1.37
C VAL A 266 -6.65 25.02 2.77
N TYR A 267 -5.42 25.46 3.04
CA TYR A 267 -4.83 25.29 4.36
C TYR A 267 -3.95 26.48 4.74
N ILE A 268 -3.80 26.64 6.04
CA ILE A 268 -2.79 27.48 6.67
C ILE A 268 -2.20 26.77 7.87
N GLU A 269 -0.91 26.87 8.06
CA GLU A 269 -0.17 26.33 9.19
C GLU A 269 1.01 27.22 9.55
N ASP A 270 1.37 27.29 10.83
CA ASP A 270 2.53 28.04 11.30
C ASP A 270 3.45 27.16 12.14
N GLN A 271 4.70 27.14 11.83
CA GLN A 271 5.74 26.57 12.67
C GLN A 271 6.32 27.67 13.55
N TRP A 272 5.76 27.82 14.74
CA TRP A 272 6.16 28.82 15.71
C TRP A 272 7.16 28.26 16.71
N ARG A 273 8.34 28.87 16.77
CA ARG A 273 9.44 28.49 17.68
C ARG A 273 9.69 29.62 18.67
N GLU A 274 9.46 29.35 19.97
CA GLU A 274 9.69 30.31 21.05
C GLU A 274 10.41 29.64 22.20
N ARG A 275 11.70 30.01 22.41
CA ARG A 275 12.55 29.47 23.48
C ARG A 275 12.57 27.93 23.52
N LYS A 276 11.86 27.32 24.48
CA LYS A 276 11.75 25.89 24.69
C LYS A 276 10.54 25.26 23.95
N TRP A 277 9.65 26.07 23.41
CA TRP A 277 8.43 25.64 22.76
C TRP A 277 8.53 25.62 21.26
N ASN A 278 8.01 24.59 20.65
CA ASN A 278 7.72 24.52 19.24
C ASN A 278 6.23 24.21 19.10
N PHE A 279 5.47 25.13 18.54
CA PHE A 279 4.05 24.97 18.25
C PHE A 279 3.87 24.86 16.73
N TYR A 280 2.93 24.02 16.34
CA TYR A 280 2.60 23.82 14.95
C TYR A 280 1.08 23.76 14.78
N PRO A 281 0.36 24.89 15.00
CA PRO A 281 -1.07 24.99 14.74
C PRO A 281 -1.30 25.07 13.24
N GLY A 282 -2.46 24.56 12.81
CA GLY A 282 -2.89 24.68 11.45
C GLY A 282 -4.33 24.26 11.26
N VAL A 283 -4.92 24.68 10.19
CA VAL A 283 -6.26 24.31 9.76
C VAL A 283 -6.27 24.06 8.27
N ARG A 284 -6.99 23.03 7.86
CA ARG A 284 -7.36 22.75 6.49
C ARG A 284 -8.88 22.80 6.37
N ILE A 285 -9.38 23.38 5.31
CA ILE A 285 -10.79 23.28 4.92
C ILE A 285 -10.81 22.46 3.64
N SER A 286 -11.40 21.27 3.69
CA SER A 286 -11.56 20.39 2.55
C SER A 286 -12.98 20.48 1.99
N HIS A 287 -13.09 20.52 0.68
CA HIS A 287 -14.34 20.54 -0.08
C HIS A 287 -14.32 19.39 -1.09
N TYR A 288 -15.31 18.53 -1.01
CA TYR A 288 -15.45 17.38 -1.89
C TYR A 288 -16.80 17.39 -2.58
N VAL A 289 -16.80 17.19 -3.88
CA VAL A 289 -17.99 17.20 -4.73
C VAL A 289 -18.10 15.89 -5.49
N VAL A 290 -19.26 15.26 -5.42
CA VAL A 290 -19.63 14.07 -6.17
C VAL A 290 -21.08 14.19 -6.61
N ASP A 291 -21.33 14.13 -7.90
CA ASP A 291 -22.67 14.38 -8.49
C ASP A 291 -23.24 15.72 -7.98
N LYS A 292 -24.39 15.65 -7.28
CA LYS A 292 -25.08 16.81 -6.68
C LYS A 292 -24.73 17.02 -5.19
N THR A 293 -23.88 16.14 -4.60
CA THR A 293 -23.55 16.17 -3.18
C THR A 293 -22.24 16.88 -2.93
N GLN A 294 -22.23 17.72 -1.91
CA GLN A 294 -21.04 18.45 -1.49
C GLN A 294 -20.76 18.21 0.00
N TYR A 295 -19.49 18.06 0.34
CA TYR A 295 -19.01 17.94 1.71
C TYR A 295 -17.96 19.01 1.96
N LEU A 296 -18.26 19.93 2.86
CA LEU A 296 -17.33 20.96 3.35
C LEU A 296 -16.93 20.60 4.78
N LYS A 297 -15.63 20.38 5.03
CA LYS A 297 -15.13 19.86 6.31
C LYS A 297 -13.94 20.68 6.80
N PRO A 298 -14.04 21.33 7.98
CA PRO A 298 -12.87 21.88 8.67
C PRO A 298 -12.05 20.78 9.32
N GLU A 299 -10.74 20.89 9.24
CA GLU A 299 -9.76 19.93 9.75
C GLU A 299 -8.70 20.65 10.60
N PRO A 300 -9.03 21.04 11.86
CA PRO A 300 -8.05 21.61 12.76
C PRO A 300 -6.99 20.59 13.14
N ARG A 301 -5.75 21.05 13.23
CA ARG A 301 -4.58 20.24 13.60
C ARG A 301 -3.64 21.08 14.44
N MET A 302 -3.03 20.43 15.41
CA MET A 302 -2.06 21.07 16.26
C MET A 302 -1.04 20.06 16.73
N SER A 303 0.22 20.43 16.70
CA SER A 303 1.25 19.70 17.43
C SER A 303 2.14 20.67 18.21
N PHE A 304 2.72 20.17 19.30
CA PHE A 304 3.68 20.93 20.08
C PHE A 304 4.81 20.03 20.56
N ALA A 305 5.95 20.64 20.81
CA ALA A 305 7.05 20.03 21.53
C ALA A 305 7.61 21.04 22.55
N TYR A 306 7.80 20.58 23.77
CA TYR A 306 8.42 21.33 24.86
C TYR A 306 9.75 20.72 25.24
N ASN A 307 10.83 21.45 25.05
CA ASN A 307 12.18 21.05 25.41
C ASN A 307 12.40 21.28 26.91
N VAL A 308 12.15 20.27 27.75
CA VAL A 308 12.37 20.32 29.20
C VAL A 308 13.84 20.62 29.48
N ARG A 309 14.71 19.90 28.79
CA ARG A 309 16.17 20.07 28.76
C ARG A 309 16.65 20.02 27.30
N LYS A 310 17.95 20.23 27.10
CA LYS A 310 18.58 20.11 25.77
C LYS A 310 18.46 18.71 25.17
N ASP A 311 18.31 17.70 26.01
CA ASP A 311 18.28 16.27 25.68
C ASP A 311 16.91 15.61 25.93
N ILE A 312 15.90 16.34 26.44
CA ILE A 312 14.58 15.80 26.75
C ILE A 312 13.49 16.72 26.17
N ALA A 313 12.60 16.15 25.37
CA ALA A 313 11.44 16.83 24.83
C ALA A 313 10.15 16.05 25.11
N ILE A 314 9.09 16.76 25.51
CA ILE A 314 7.72 16.25 25.58
C ILE A 314 6.98 16.73 24.33
N LYS A 315 6.18 15.85 23.72
CA LYS A 315 5.44 16.12 22.50
C LYS A 315 3.98 15.82 22.69
N GLY A 316 3.12 16.55 21.99
CA GLY A 316 1.71 16.24 21.91
C GLY A 316 1.12 16.69 20.58
N SER A 317 0.06 16.04 20.15
CA SER A 317 -0.62 16.40 18.91
C SER A 317 -2.09 16.02 18.92
N TYR A 318 -2.86 16.79 18.15
CA TYR A 318 -4.24 16.52 17.79
C TYR A 318 -4.42 16.74 16.29
N ALA A 319 -5.18 15.85 15.64
CA ALA A 319 -5.55 16.01 14.25
C ALA A 319 -6.97 15.50 14.00
N LEU A 320 -7.78 16.32 13.34
CA LEU A 320 -9.04 15.92 12.70
C LEU A 320 -8.78 15.80 11.21
N MET A 321 -9.17 14.68 10.64
CA MET A 321 -8.89 14.34 9.24
C MET A 321 -10.11 13.72 8.58
N ASN A 322 -10.30 14.00 7.27
CA ASN A 322 -11.32 13.37 6.45
C ASN A 322 -10.69 12.66 5.26
N GLN A 323 -11.34 11.58 4.82
CA GLN A 323 -10.94 10.80 3.65
C GLN A 323 -12.15 10.55 2.77
N TYR A 324 -12.00 10.87 1.49
CA TYR A 324 -13.07 10.84 0.48
C TYR A 324 -12.98 9.64 -0.45
N ILE A 325 -11.91 8.87 -0.35
CA ILE A 325 -11.67 7.68 -1.15
C ILE A 325 -11.53 6.49 -0.19
N HIS A 326 -12.32 5.46 -0.41
CA HIS A 326 -12.37 4.28 0.45
C HIS A 326 -11.68 3.11 -0.23
N LEU A 327 -10.99 2.29 0.55
CA LEU A 327 -10.49 0.98 0.13
C LEU A 327 -11.40 -0.10 0.71
N LEU A 328 -12.15 -0.77 -0.15
CA LEU A 328 -12.97 -1.93 0.20
C LEU A 328 -12.10 -3.16 0.15
N SER A 329 -11.71 -3.66 1.33
CA SER A 329 -10.97 -4.90 1.46
C SER A 329 -11.90 -6.10 1.41
N SER A 330 -11.59 -7.08 0.54
CA SER A 330 -12.31 -8.34 0.52
C SER A 330 -12.07 -9.11 1.83
N THR A 331 -13.12 -9.76 2.30
CA THR A 331 -13.03 -10.67 3.46
C THR A 331 -12.47 -12.04 3.09
N GLY A 332 -12.41 -12.30 1.78
CA GLY A 332 -11.94 -13.58 1.24
C GLY A 332 -10.44 -13.81 1.39
N ILE A 333 -10.05 -15.04 1.23
CA ILE A 333 -8.69 -15.50 1.37
C ILE A 333 -7.85 -15.01 0.17
N GLY A 334 -6.96 -14.07 0.40
CA GLY A 334 -5.66 -14.04 -0.24
C GLY A 334 -5.44 -13.34 -1.57
N LEU A 335 -6.43 -12.90 -2.33
CA LEU A 335 -6.14 -12.12 -3.53
C LEU A 335 -6.35 -10.62 -3.27
N PRO A 336 -5.48 -9.73 -3.76
CA PRO A 336 -5.65 -8.29 -3.63
C PRO A 336 -6.77 -7.81 -4.58
N THR A 337 -8.01 -8.18 -4.24
CA THR A 337 -9.23 -7.71 -4.89
C THR A 337 -9.79 -6.47 -4.20
N ASP A 338 -8.94 -5.76 -3.46
CA ASP A 338 -9.32 -4.53 -2.78
C ASP A 338 -9.68 -3.46 -3.81
N LEU A 339 -10.86 -2.90 -3.67
CA LEU A 339 -11.45 -1.95 -4.60
C LEU A 339 -11.41 -0.54 -4.03
N TRP A 340 -10.91 0.40 -4.82
CA TRP A 340 -10.99 1.81 -4.49
C TRP A 340 -12.31 2.40 -4.98
N VAL A 341 -13.09 2.98 -4.06
CA VAL A 341 -14.38 3.62 -4.35
C VAL A 341 -14.44 5.03 -3.74
N PRO A 342 -15.14 5.97 -4.39
CA PRO A 342 -15.31 7.33 -3.86
C PRO A 342 -16.35 7.37 -2.74
N ALA A 343 -16.30 8.38 -1.89
CA ALA A 343 -17.47 8.79 -1.10
C ALA A 343 -18.58 9.28 -2.04
N THR A 344 -19.83 9.02 -1.66
CA THR A 344 -21.02 9.40 -2.44
C THR A 344 -22.08 10.00 -1.52
N THR A 345 -23.26 10.25 -2.03
CA THR A 345 -24.41 10.70 -1.20
C THR A 345 -24.76 9.68 -0.11
N ASN A 346 -24.70 8.38 -0.44
CA ASN A 346 -25.07 7.30 0.47
C ASN A 346 -23.87 6.81 1.31
N VAL A 347 -22.67 6.92 0.80
CA VAL A 347 -21.43 6.50 1.47
C VAL A 347 -20.64 7.74 1.87
N LYS A 348 -20.84 8.18 3.11
CA LYS A 348 -20.24 9.41 3.64
C LYS A 348 -18.71 9.31 3.73
N PRO A 349 -17.98 10.44 3.61
CA PRO A 349 -16.56 10.48 3.86
C PRO A 349 -16.18 9.93 5.23
N MET A 350 -15.12 9.14 5.30
CA MET A 350 -14.54 8.70 6.58
C MET A 350 -13.93 9.90 7.31
N GLN A 351 -14.08 9.93 8.62
CA GLN A 351 -13.49 10.95 9.49
C GLN A 351 -12.73 10.28 10.63
N SER A 352 -11.58 10.83 10.98
CA SER A 352 -10.85 10.40 12.18
C SER A 352 -10.42 11.58 13.04
N GLN A 353 -10.41 11.36 14.35
CA GLN A 353 -9.78 12.21 15.33
C GLN A 353 -8.67 11.42 15.99
N GLN A 354 -7.49 12.02 16.07
CA GLN A 354 -6.31 11.38 16.65
C GLN A 354 -5.64 12.30 17.65
N TRP A 355 -5.35 11.75 18.82
CA TRP A 355 -4.51 12.34 19.86
C TRP A 355 -3.24 11.49 19.99
N ALA A 356 -2.11 12.15 20.14
CA ALA A 356 -0.86 11.47 20.45
C ALA A 356 -0.05 12.30 21.44
N THR A 357 0.67 11.61 22.32
CA THR A 357 1.60 12.23 23.27
C THR A 357 2.85 11.39 23.38
N GLY A 358 3.97 12.00 23.72
CA GLY A 358 5.21 11.25 23.83
C GLY A 358 6.34 12.04 24.49
N ILE A 359 7.38 11.30 24.84
CA ILE A 359 8.63 11.83 25.36
C ILE A 359 9.78 11.31 24.51
N ALA A 360 10.71 12.19 24.18
CA ALA A 360 11.95 11.84 23.50
C ALA A 360 13.14 12.24 24.34
N LYS A 361 14.16 11.38 24.38
CA LYS A 361 15.40 11.64 25.11
C LYS A 361 16.60 11.23 24.27
N ASP A 362 17.53 12.15 24.16
CA ASP A 362 18.84 11.90 23.57
C ASP A 362 19.86 11.56 24.67
N PHE A 363 20.64 10.51 24.43
CA PHE A 363 21.69 10.05 25.32
C PHE A 363 23.06 10.26 24.69
N LYS A 364 24.10 10.15 25.53
CA LYS A 364 25.49 10.14 25.05
C LYS A 364 25.73 9.00 24.05
N LYS A 365 26.77 9.11 23.24
CA LYS A 365 27.18 8.11 22.22
C LYS A 365 26.17 7.89 21.10
N GLY A 366 25.26 8.87 20.83
CA GLY A 366 24.33 8.85 19.71
C GLY A 366 23.14 7.91 19.87
N PHE A 367 22.74 7.59 21.09
CA PHE A 367 21.46 6.93 21.35
C PHE A 367 20.33 7.95 21.49
N SER A 368 19.17 7.63 20.96
CA SER A 368 17.92 8.36 21.20
C SER A 368 16.78 7.38 21.49
N LEU A 369 15.93 7.72 22.44
CA LEU A 369 14.75 6.95 22.84
C LEU A 369 13.51 7.83 22.68
N SER A 370 12.47 7.29 22.07
CA SER A 370 11.14 7.89 21.98
C SER A 370 10.11 6.91 22.54
N LEU A 371 9.24 7.40 23.40
CA LEU A 371 8.06 6.71 23.89
C LEU A 371 6.85 7.53 23.47
N GLU A 372 5.91 6.91 22.81
CA GLU A 372 4.71 7.58 22.30
C GLU A 372 3.46 6.75 22.60
N GLY A 373 2.36 7.42 22.91
CA GLY A 373 1.03 6.84 23.05
C GLY A 373 0.04 7.56 22.16
N TYR A 374 -0.91 6.83 21.60
CA TYR A 374 -1.93 7.41 20.75
C TYR A 374 -3.31 6.82 20.99
N TYR A 375 -4.32 7.62 20.72
CA TYR A 375 -5.72 7.22 20.68
C TYR A 375 -6.39 7.83 19.44
N LYS A 376 -7.12 7.04 18.68
CA LYS A 376 -7.77 7.43 17.43
C LYS A 376 -9.19 6.88 17.38
N THR A 377 -10.14 7.72 17.03
CA THR A 377 -11.51 7.34 16.69
C THR A 377 -11.74 7.52 15.20
N MET A 378 -12.59 6.68 14.63
CA MET A 378 -12.95 6.71 13.21
C MET A 378 -14.46 6.60 13.07
N ASN A 379 -15.07 7.46 12.24
CA ASN A 379 -16.48 7.44 11.89
C ASN A 379 -16.63 7.19 10.39
N HIS A 380 -17.79 6.62 10.01
CA HIS A 380 -18.11 6.28 8.63
C HIS A 380 -17.08 5.36 7.95
N VAL A 381 -16.45 4.47 8.72
CA VAL A 381 -15.65 3.40 8.15
C VAL A 381 -16.58 2.48 7.39
N ILE A 382 -16.18 2.01 6.20
CA ILE A 382 -17.01 1.12 5.39
C ILE A 382 -16.44 -0.30 5.30
N THR A 383 -17.32 -1.26 5.17
CA THR A 383 -17.00 -2.67 4.90
C THR A 383 -18.10 -3.29 4.07
N TYR A 384 -17.85 -4.44 3.45
CA TYR A 384 -18.91 -5.25 2.85
C TYR A 384 -19.87 -5.77 3.92
N LYS A 385 -21.17 -5.82 3.59
CA LYS A 385 -22.17 -6.56 4.36
C LYS A 385 -21.81 -8.04 4.40
N GLU A 386 -22.38 -8.79 5.32
CA GLU A 386 -22.17 -10.23 5.37
C GLU A 386 -22.72 -10.91 4.10
N GLY A 387 -21.93 -11.83 3.52
CA GLY A 387 -22.26 -12.49 2.25
C GLY A 387 -22.08 -11.63 1.00
N ALA A 388 -21.86 -10.33 1.13
CA ALA A 388 -21.70 -9.45 -0.03
C ALA A 388 -20.31 -9.60 -0.66
N SER A 389 -20.29 -9.62 -1.98
CA SER A 389 -19.08 -9.62 -2.79
C SER A 389 -19.25 -8.66 -3.98
N PHE A 390 -18.17 -8.00 -4.36
CA PHE A 390 -18.19 -7.16 -5.56
C PHE A 390 -18.27 -7.97 -6.87
N LEU A 391 -17.72 -9.17 -6.86
CA LEU A 391 -17.69 -10.07 -8.03
C LEU A 391 -18.98 -10.89 -8.18
N LEU A 392 -19.78 -11.01 -7.14
CA LEU A 392 -20.97 -11.86 -7.10
C LEU A 392 -22.19 -11.02 -6.66
N GLN A 393 -22.67 -10.14 -7.51
CA GLN A 393 -23.96 -9.47 -7.32
C GLN A 393 -25.05 -10.35 -7.91
N ASP A 394 -26.13 -10.60 -7.17
CA ASP A 394 -27.22 -11.53 -7.56
C ASP A 394 -27.80 -11.23 -8.95
N ASN A 395 -27.80 -9.99 -9.39
CA ASN A 395 -28.30 -9.57 -10.71
C ASN A 395 -27.19 -9.23 -11.71
N PHE A 396 -25.93 -9.51 -11.37
CA PHE A 396 -24.80 -9.12 -12.20
C PHE A 396 -24.77 -9.86 -13.53
N PHE A 397 -25.21 -11.10 -13.54
CA PHE A 397 -25.27 -11.98 -14.72
C PHE A 397 -26.58 -11.86 -15.53
N ASP A 398 -27.55 -11.08 -15.08
CA ASP A 398 -28.79 -10.85 -15.82
C ASP A 398 -28.62 -9.71 -16.83
N PRO A 399 -28.59 -10.01 -18.17
CA PRO A 399 -28.41 -9.00 -19.19
C PRO A 399 -29.52 -7.95 -19.25
N SER A 400 -30.70 -8.26 -18.71
CA SER A 400 -31.88 -7.37 -18.72
C SER A 400 -31.82 -6.29 -17.63
N VAL A 401 -30.98 -6.48 -16.61
CA VAL A 401 -30.85 -5.54 -15.51
C VAL A 401 -29.85 -4.45 -15.86
N SER A 402 -30.32 -3.21 -15.92
CA SER A 402 -29.45 -2.03 -16.04
C SER A 402 -28.53 -1.92 -14.82
N VAL A 403 -27.21 -2.02 -15.02
CA VAL A 403 -26.24 -1.87 -13.93
C VAL A 403 -26.17 -0.40 -13.53
N ASN A 404 -26.70 -0.09 -12.36
CA ASN A 404 -26.51 1.20 -11.75
C ASN A 404 -25.03 1.34 -11.32
N ASN A 405 -24.37 2.45 -11.70
CA ASN A 405 -22.99 2.77 -11.36
C ASN A 405 -22.68 2.75 -9.85
N LYS A 406 -23.71 2.75 -9.02
CA LYS A 406 -23.65 2.76 -7.56
C LYS A 406 -24.16 1.46 -6.95
N ALA A 407 -24.32 0.39 -7.74
CA ALA A 407 -24.76 -0.91 -7.21
C ALA A 407 -23.88 -1.41 -6.05
N TRP A 408 -22.59 -1.05 -6.03
CA TRP A 408 -21.68 -1.37 -4.95
C TRP A 408 -22.07 -0.72 -3.60
N GLU A 409 -22.80 0.41 -3.60
CA GLU A 409 -23.25 1.09 -2.38
C GLU A 409 -24.21 0.22 -1.57
N SER A 410 -25.03 -0.59 -2.23
CA SER A 410 -25.96 -1.52 -1.57
C SER A 410 -25.26 -2.67 -0.88
N GLN A 411 -24.03 -3.01 -1.30
CA GLN A 411 -23.23 -4.11 -0.79
C GLN A 411 -22.38 -3.72 0.43
N VAL A 412 -22.32 -2.43 0.78
CA VAL A 412 -21.51 -1.93 1.88
C VAL A 412 -22.36 -1.42 3.03
N THR A 413 -21.74 -1.37 4.20
CA THR A 413 -22.30 -0.77 5.40
C THR A 413 -21.28 0.16 6.05
N SER A 414 -21.77 1.16 6.76
CA SER A 414 -20.95 2.16 7.45
C SER A 414 -20.93 1.91 8.95
N GLY A 415 -19.79 2.13 9.60
CA GLY A 415 -19.61 1.90 11.03
C GLY A 415 -18.58 2.81 11.66
N ARG A 416 -18.11 2.42 12.85
CA ARG A 416 -17.13 3.13 13.67
C ARG A 416 -15.89 2.29 13.89
N GLY A 417 -14.78 2.95 14.22
CA GLY A 417 -13.54 2.28 14.55
C GLY A 417 -12.76 3.00 15.64
N TRP A 418 -11.91 2.25 16.33
CA TRP A 418 -11.00 2.74 17.37
C TRP A 418 -9.63 2.12 17.15
N SER A 419 -8.58 2.94 17.29
CA SER A 419 -7.20 2.44 17.29
C SER A 419 -6.44 3.15 18.40
N TYR A 420 -5.74 2.38 19.24
CA TYR A 420 -4.93 2.93 20.32
C TYR A 420 -3.73 2.04 20.59
N GLY A 421 -2.68 2.64 21.14
CA GLY A 421 -1.47 1.89 21.42
C GLY A 421 -0.35 2.75 21.98
N SER A 422 0.77 2.07 22.25
CA SER A 422 2.02 2.69 22.65
C SER A 422 3.17 2.20 21.78
N GLU A 423 4.12 3.08 21.54
CA GLU A 423 5.30 2.82 20.72
C GLU A 423 6.57 3.15 21.49
N VAL A 424 7.56 2.28 21.38
CA VAL A 424 8.92 2.48 21.90
C VAL A 424 9.87 2.45 20.71
N PHE A 425 10.69 3.46 20.57
CA PHE A 425 11.68 3.52 19.50
C PHE A 425 13.03 3.92 20.07
N LEU A 426 13.99 3.01 20.01
CA LEU A 426 15.37 3.22 20.42
C LEU A 426 16.26 3.20 19.18
N GLN A 427 17.01 4.26 18.95
CA GLN A 427 17.91 4.39 17.80
C GLN A 427 19.35 4.67 18.26
N LYS A 428 20.31 4.15 17.52
CA LYS A 428 21.74 4.46 17.64
C LYS A 428 22.31 4.83 16.28
N GLN A 429 22.80 6.05 16.15
CA GLN A 429 23.22 6.60 14.85
C GLN A 429 24.74 6.64 14.66
N VAL A 430 25.53 6.64 15.73
CA VAL A 430 26.98 6.92 15.71
C VAL A 430 27.79 5.71 16.15
N GLY A 431 28.96 5.51 15.52
CA GLY A 431 29.94 4.47 15.88
C GLY A 431 29.98 3.32 14.88
N LYS A 432 30.69 2.23 15.25
CA LYS A 432 30.77 1.01 14.43
C LYS A 432 29.44 0.28 14.37
N LEU A 433 28.67 0.30 15.47
CA LEU A 433 27.33 -0.24 15.58
C LEU A 433 26.32 0.89 15.43
N SER A 434 25.41 0.76 14.47
CA SER A 434 24.24 1.64 14.25
C SER A 434 23.00 0.80 13.99
N GLY A 435 21.82 1.38 14.18
CA GLY A 435 20.55 0.68 13.96
C GLY A 435 19.47 1.18 14.90
N TRP A 436 18.38 0.40 15.01
CA TRP A 436 17.24 0.78 15.84
C TRP A 436 16.43 -0.45 16.27
N VAL A 437 15.70 -0.27 17.35
CA VAL A 437 14.69 -1.19 17.87
C VAL A 437 13.38 -0.43 17.96
N GLY A 438 12.37 -0.93 17.30
CA GLY A 438 11.00 -0.45 17.40
C GLY A 438 10.09 -1.51 17.99
N TYR A 439 9.21 -1.11 18.89
CA TYR A 439 8.17 -1.97 19.44
C TYR A 439 6.87 -1.20 19.54
N THR A 440 5.79 -1.80 19.06
CA THR A 440 4.42 -1.27 19.12
C THR A 440 3.51 -2.27 19.80
N LEU A 441 2.76 -1.80 20.78
CA LEU A 441 1.63 -2.50 21.37
C LEU A 441 0.37 -1.78 20.95
N SER A 442 -0.54 -2.41 20.19
CA SER A 442 -1.69 -1.73 19.62
C SER A 442 -2.96 -2.58 19.52
N TRP A 443 -4.08 -1.89 19.44
CA TRP A 443 -5.42 -2.45 19.22
C TRP A 443 -6.13 -1.64 18.15
N THR A 444 -6.77 -2.33 17.21
CA THR A 444 -7.66 -1.72 16.22
C THR A 444 -8.96 -2.51 16.16
N GLN A 445 -10.05 -1.86 16.50
CA GLN A 445 -11.39 -2.46 16.58
C GLN A 445 -12.36 -1.72 15.66
N LEU A 446 -13.30 -2.46 15.11
CA LEU A 446 -14.36 -1.97 14.23
C LEU A 446 -15.72 -2.43 14.77
N GLN A 447 -16.76 -1.66 14.46
CA GLN A 447 -18.15 -1.96 14.80
C GLN A 447 -19.08 -1.46 13.70
N PHE A 448 -19.96 -2.34 13.23
CA PHE A 448 -20.98 -2.06 12.21
C PHE A 448 -22.28 -2.74 12.63
N ASP A 449 -23.39 -2.05 12.52
CA ASP A 449 -24.69 -2.60 12.93
C ASP A 449 -25.09 -3.83 12.09
N ALA A 450 -24.78 -3.83 10.79
CA ALA A 450 -25.12 -4.89 9.85
C ALA A 450 -24.04 -5.99 9.74
N VAL A 451 -23.03 -6.01 10.61
CA VAL A 451 -21.94 -6.99 10.58
C VAL A 451 -21.69 -7.49 11.99
N ASN A 452 -21.47 -8.82 12.15
CA ASN A 452 -21.17 -9.47 13.42
C ASN A 452 -22.21 -9.13 14.52
N ASN A 453 -23.48 -9.03 14.13
CA ASN A 453 -24.61 -8.67 15.01
C ASN A 453 -24.39 -7.37 15.81
N GLY A 454 -23.72 -6.38 15.23
CA GLY A 454 -23.40 -5.13 15.89
C GLY A 454 -22.29 -5.20 16.95
N ILE A 455 -21.68 -6.38 17.14
CA ILE A 455 -20.63 -6.57 18.15
C ILE A 455 -19.28 -6.12 17.61
N LYS A 456 -18.47 -5.43 18.44
CA LYS A 456 -17.10 -5.03 18.11
C LYS A 456 -16.23 -6.24 17.77
N TYR A 457 -15.37 -6.06 16.76
CA TYR A 457 -14.39 -7.06 16.35
C TYR A 457 -13.06 -6.42 15.95
N TYR A 458 -11.99 -7.19 15.91
CA TYR A 458 -10.68 -6.70 15.50
C TYR A 458 -10.59 -6.50 13.99
N ALA A 459 -9.95 -5.42 13.58
CA ALA A 459 -9.64 -5.21 12.16
C ALA A 459 -8.71 -6.32 11.64
N LYS A 460 -8.81 -6.66 10.35
CA LYS A 460 -7.96 -7.68 9.71
C LYS A 460 -6.46 -7.44 9.93
N TYR A 461 -6.04 -6.17 9.94
CA TYR A 461 -4.65 -5.75 10.13
C TYR A 461 -4.30 -5.42 11.59
N ASP A 462 -5.18 -5.77 12.56
CA ASP A 462 -4.87 -5.61 13.97
C ASP A 462 -3.72 -6.54 14.37
N ARG A 463 -2.62 -5.95 14.80
CA ARG A 463 -1.47 -6.65 15.36
C ARG A 463 -1.25 -6.19 16.77
N ARG A 464 -1.34 -7.11 17.73
CA ARG A 464 -1.19 -6.79 19.15
C ARG A 464 0.22 -6.34 19.47
N HIS A 465 1.19 -7.10 19.01
CA HIS A 465 2.61 -6.83 19.17
C HIS A 465 3.25 -6.75 17.79
N ASP A 466 3.99 -5.68 17.54
CA ASP A 466 4.83 -5.53 16.36
C ASP A 466 6.21 -5.07 16.84
N ALA A 467 7.24 -5.82 16.49
CA ALA A 467 8.61 -5.52 16.90
C ALA A 467 9.54 -5.60 15.69
N SER A 468 10.50 -4.71 15.63
CA SER A 468 11.51 -4.73 14.59
C SER A 468 12.86 -4.26 15.13
N VAL A 469 13.91 -4.96 14.71
CA VAL A 469 15.29 -4.69 15.08
C VAL A 469 16.12 -4.59 13.82
N VAL A 470 16.82 -3.49 13.65
CA VAL A 470 17.80 -3.31 12.58
C VAL A 470 19.15 -3.05 13.21
N CYS A 471 20.14 -3.79 12.79
CA CYS A 471 21.51 -3.69 13.26
C CYS A 471 22.47 -3.65 12.08
N ILE A 472 23.35 -2.65 12.06
CA ILE A 472 24.40 -2.50 11.05
C ILE A 472 25.72 -2.37 11.81
N TYR A 473 26.64 -3.29 11.55
CA TYR A 473 27.94 -3.33 12.19
C TYR A 473 29.08 -3.22 11.18
N ARG A 474 29.85 -2.16 11.27
CA ARG A 474 31.06 -1.94 10.44
C ARG A 474 32.21 -2.73 11.01
N LEU A 475 32.44 -3.93 10.47
CA LEU A 475 33.55 -4.81 10.85
C LEU A 475 34.88 -4.15 10.51
N SER A 476 35.00 -3.59 9.31
CA SER A 476 36.17 -2.89 8.80
C SER A 476 35.79 -1.81 7.79
N LYS A 477 36.75 -1.16 7.15
CA LYS A 477 36.51 -0.24 6.02
C LYS A 477 35.94 -0.99 4.79
N LEU A 478 36.19 -2.30 4.70
CA LEU A 478 35.77 -3.14 3.55
C LEU A 478 34.50 -3.93 3.85
N PHE A 479 34.29 -4.35 5.11
CA PHE A 479 33.20 -5.24 5.49
C PHE A 479 32.19 -4.58 6.40
N THR A 480 30.92 -4.74 6.05
CA THR A 480 29.77 -4.32 6.86
C THR A 480 28.80 -5.49 6.99
N ALA A 481 28.44 -5.87 8.21
CA ALA A 481 27.38 -6.83 8.49
C ALA A 481 26.09 -6.10 8.79
N SER A 482 24.97 -6.68 8.39
CA SER A 482 23.63 -6.18 8.66
C SER A 482 22.70 -7.29 9.12
N MET A 483 21.77 -6.96 9.98
CA MET A 483 20.71 -7.85 10.45
C MET A 483 19.40 -7.06 10.53
N THR A 484 18.34 -7.67 10.08
CA THR A 484 16.97 -7.19 10.30
C THR A 484 16.15 -8.31 10.89
N TRP A 485 15.52 -8.08 12.04
CA TRP A 485 14.58 -9.00 12.62
C TRP A 485 13.22 -8.31 12.78
N VAL A 486 12.16 -9.01 12.40
CA VAL A 486 10.78 -8.53 12.51
C VAL A 486 9.93 -9.58 13.19
N TYR A 487 9.00 -9.11 14.00
CA TYR A 487 7.97 -9.92 14.65
C TYR A 487 6.64 -9.18 14.60
N GLY A 488 5.56 -9.88 14.28
CA GLY A 488 4.20 -9.35 14.38
C GLY A 488 3.23 -10.45 14.81
N THR A 489 2.34 -10.14 15.73
CA THR A 489 1.20 -11.01 16.04
C THR A 489 0.41 -11.26 14.75
N GLY A 490 -0.09 -12.47 14.56
CA GLY A 490 -0.86 -12.86 13.39
C GLY A 490 -2.08 -11.98 13.15
N ASN A 491 -2.46 -11.83 11.90
CA ASN A 491 -3.63 -11.06 11.49
C ASN A 491 -4.92 -11.72 12.03
N ALA A 492 -5.92 -10.88 12.31
CA ALA A 492 -7.26 -11.36 12.68
C ALA A 492 -8.03 -11.70 11.40
N ILE A 493 -8.52 -12.93 11.28
CA ILE A 493 -9.25 -13.40 10.11
C ILE A 493 -10.54 -14.11 10.51
N THR A 494 -11.48 -14.18 9.58
CA THR A 494 -12.70 -15.00 9.71
C THR A 494 -12.43 -16.37 9.13
N MET A 495 -12.65 -17.41 9.93
CA MET A 495 -12.47 -18.80 9.50
C MET A 495 -13.78 -19.56 9.59
N PRO A 496 -14.05 -20.49 8.66
CA PRO A 496 -15.15 -21.44 8.81
C PRO A 496 -15.02 -22.20 10.12
N GLN A 497 -16.08 -22.17 10.93
CA GLN A 497 -16.18 -22.91 12.20
C GLN A 497 -16.92 -24.22 12.03
N GLY A 498 -17.85 -24.27 11.09
CA GLY A 498 -18.66 -25.44 10.80
C GLY A 498 -19.17 -25.43 9.36
N TYR A 499 -19.63 -26.59 8.94
CA TYR A 499 -20.32 -26.80 7.67
C TYR A 499 -21.64 -27.47 7.98
N LEU A 500 -22.74 -26.81 7.68
CA LEU A 500 -24.09 -27.31 7.86
C LEU A 500 -24.58 -27.86 6.52
N ARG A 501 -25.00 -29.11 6.48
CA ARG A 501 -25.72 -29.60 5.31
C ARG A 501 -27.15 -29.09 5.41
N GLY A 502 -27.55 -28.26 4.45
CA GLY A 502 -28.92 -27.80 4.33
C GLY A 502 -29.82 -28.99 4.06
N THR A 503 -30.74 -29.30 4.96
CA THR A 503 -31.87 -30.17 4.67
C THR A 503 -32.90 -29.36 3.87
N GLY A 504 -32.55 -29.00 2.61
CA GLY A 504 -33.46 -28.31 1.73
C GLY A 504 -34.63 -29.22 1.39
N HIS A 505 -35.78 -28.99 2.00
CA HIS A 505 -37.04 -29.50 1.48
C HIS A 505 -37.38 -28.66 0.24
N TYR A 506 -36.99 -29.14 -0.95
CA TYR A 506 -37.50 -28.56 -2.18
C TYR A 506 -38.96 -28.92 -2.36
N PRO A 507 -39.81 -27.98 -2.82
CA PRO A 507 -41.18 -28.30 -3.20
C PRO A 507 -41.18 -29.42 -4.24
N THR A 508 -41.99 -30.41 -4.05
CA THR A 508 -42.15 -31.62 -4.88
C THR A 508 -42.56 -31.37 -6.32
N THR A 509 -42.55 -30.13 -6.81
CA THR A 509 -42.95 -29.72 -8.14
C THR A 509 -41.83 -29.62 -9.17
N MET A 510 -40.56 -29.94 -8.79
CA MET A 510 -39.44 -30.03 -9.72
C MET A 510 -38.71 -31.39 -9.60
N PRO A 511 -39.29 -32.50 -10.15
CA PRO A 511 -38.70 -33.83 -10.04
C PRO A 511 -37.39 -34.01 -10.84
N GLU A 512 -37.08 -33.14 -11.82
CA GLU A 512 -35.96 -33.34 -12.75
C GLU A 512 -34.65 -32.76 -12.25
N ILE A 513 -34.64 -32.00 -11.14
CA ILE A 513 -33.43 -31.36 -10.60
C ILE A 513 -32.77 -32.20 -9.49
N TRP A 514 -33.44 -33.23 -8.99
CA TRP A 514 -32.93 -34.07 -7.91
C TRP A 514 -32.25 -35.32 -8.46
N ASP A 515 -31.02 -35.18 -8.89
CA ASP A 515 -30.10 -36.29 -9.12
C ASP A 515 -29.13 -36.39 -7.93
N PRO A 516 -29.23 -37.46 -7.10
CA PRO A 516 -28.32 -37.68 -5.97
C PRO A 516 -26.86 -37.85 -6.40
N SER A 517 -26.61 -38.14 -7.69
CA SER A 517 -25.28 -38.24 -8.28
C SER A 517 -24.72 -36.90 -8.71
N ASN A 518 -25.54 -35.86 -8.82
CA ASN A 518 -25.14 -34.53 -9.22
C ASN A 518 -24.56 -33.78 -8.01
N GLN A 519 -23.24 -33.86 -7.81
CA GLN A 519 -22.49 -33.19 -6.73
C GLN A 519 -22.58 -31.67 -6.77
N ALA A 520 -23.20 -31.07 -7.79
CA ALA A 520 -23.35 -29.63 -7.94
C ALA A 520 -24.31 -28.98 -6.92
N PHE A 521 -25.12 -29.75 -6.22
CA PHE A 521 -26.08 -29.26 -5.25
C PHE A 521 -25.79 -29.72 -3.80
N ASN A 522 -24.53 -29.92 -3.44
CA ASN A 522 -24.16 -29.97 -2.03
C ASN A 522 -24.37 -28.59 -1.43
N ASN A 523 -25.59 -28.30 -0.95
CA ASN A 523 -25.91 -27.08 -0.20
C ASN A 523 -25.22 -27.10 1.18
N GLU A 524 -23.91 -27.03 1.17
CA GLU A 524 -23.14 -26.78 2.39
C GLU A 524 -23.23 -25.30 2.74
N MET A 525 -23.93 -25.00 3.82
CA MET A 525 -23.85 -23.69 4.45
C MET A 525 -22.60 -23.63 5.32
N ILE A 526 -21.79 -22.61 5.12
CA ILE A 526 -20.57 -22.41 5.89
C ILE A 526 -20.90 -21.49 7.06
N ASP A 527 -20.71 -21.99 8.28
CA ASP A 527 -20.77 -21.17 9.49
C ASP A 527 -19.38 -20.55 9.73
N TYR A 528 -19.29 -19.26 9.60
CA TYR A 528 -18.06 -18.49 9.85
C TYR A 528 -17.94 -18.00 11.31
N GLY A 529 -18.95 -18.16 12.14
CA GLY A 529 -18.97 -17.67 13.51
C GLY A 529 -18.76 -16.15 13.57
N LYS A 530 -18.02 -15.68 14.59
CA LYS A 530 -17.73 -14.25 14.78
C LYS A 530 -16.67 -13.76 13.79
N ARG A 531 -16.88 -12.55 13.24
CA ARG A 531 -15.97 -11.93 12.30
C ARG A 531 -14.59 -11.67 12.91
N ASN A 532 -13.52 -12.04 12.18
CA ASN A 532 -12.12 -11.87 12.57
C ASN A 532 -11.78 -12.41 13.97
N SER A 533 -12.46 -13.49 14.39
CA SER A 533 -12.27 -14.13 15.70
C SER A 533 -11.03 -15.02 15.78
N PHE A 534 -10.51 -15.46 14.64
CA PHE A 534 -9.33 -16.31 14.56
C PHE A 534 -8.06 -15.48 14.37
N ARG A 535 -7.01 -15.82 15.12
CA ARG A 535 -5.67 -15.23 14.95
C ARG A 535 -4.77 -16.19 14.19
N MET A 536 -4.22 -15.73 13.09
CA MET A 536 -3.17 -16.46 12.38
C MET A 536 -1.95 -16.64 13.29
N ALA A 537 -1.10 -17.61 13.00
CA ALA A 537 0.18 -17.75 13.67
C ALA A 537 1.02 -16.48 13.50
N ALA A 538 1.84 -16.19 14.51
CA ALA A 538 2.69 -15.00 14.50
C ALA A 538 3.69 -15.04 13.32
N TYR A 539 3.84 -13.92 12.66
CA TYR A 539 4.86 -13.69 11.64
C TYR A 539 6.16 -13.27 12.29
N HIS A 540 7.26 -13.96 12.04
CA HIS A 540 8.58 -13.45 12.40
C HIS A 540 9.65 -13.93 11.42
N ARG A 541 10.69 -13.13 11.26
CA ARG A 541 11.74 -13.37 10.29
C ARG A 541 13.02 -12.66 10.71
N MET A 542 14.15 -13.28 10.43
CA MET A 542 15.44 -12.64 10.53
C MET A 542 16.16 -12.72 9.18
N ASP A 543 16.65 -11.57 8.73
CA ASP A 543 17.46 -11.43 7.53
C ASP A 543 18.87 -10.99 7.96
N ILE A 544 19.88 -11.56 7.33
CA ILE A 544 21.28 -11.18 7.55
C ILE A 544 21.95 -10.84 6.23
N GLY A 545 22.91 -9.95 6.27
CA GLY A 545 23.68 -9.55 5.10
C GLY A 545 25.13 -9.23 5.45
N LEU A 546 26.03 -9.56 4.53
CA LEU A 546 27.42 -9.19 4.59
C LEU A 546 27.80 -8.47 3.30
N GLN A 547 28.21 -7.23 3.41
CA GLN A 547 28.67 -6.41 2.31
C GLN A 547 30.19 -6.32 2.29
N PHE A 548 30.78 -6.59 1.13
CA PHE A 548 32.18 -6.33 0.81
C PHE A 548 32.28 -5.16 -0.17
N LYS A 549 32.82 -4.04 0.29
CA LYS A 549 32.93 -2.79 -0.43
C LYS A 549 34.39 -2.49 -0.78
N LYS A 550 34.70 -2.31 -2.07
CA LYS A 550 36.03 -1.96 -2.55
C LYS A 550 35.99 -0.70 -3.41
N GLU A 551 36.75 0.29 -3.01
CA GLU A 551 36.98 1.49 -3.83
C GLU A 551 37.87 1.18 -5.02
N LYS A 552 37.54 1.75 -6.18
CA LYS A 552 38.26 1.66 -7.45
C LYS A 552 38.53 3.09 -7.97
N ALA A 553 39.45 3.25 -8.91
CA ALA A 553 39.79 4.56 -9.47
C ALA A 553 38.57 5.36 -9.98
N HIS A 554 37.61 4.69 -10.62
CA HIS A 554 36.43 5.32 -11.23
C HIS A 554 35.12 4.99 -10.52
N GLY A 555 35.16 4.44 -9.30
CA GLY A 555 33.91 4.10 -8.61
C GLY A 555 34.07 3.17 -7.41
N ILE A 556 32.96 2.62 -6.98
CA ILE A 556 32.87 1.74 -5.83
C ILE A 556 32.21 0.43 -6.29
N LYS A 557 32.87 -0.68 -6.03
CA LYS A 557 32.34 -2.02 -6.25
C LYS A 557 31.88 -2.59 -4.92
N THR A 558 30.66 -3.09 -4.87
CA THR A 558 30.09 -3.75 -3.69
C THR A 558 29.60 -5.15 -4.08
N TRP A 559 29.98 -6.14 -3.30
CA TRP A 559 29.36 -7.46 -3.27
C TRP A 559 28.56 -7.59 -1.99
N GLU A 560 27.38 -8.14 -2.08
CA GLU A 560 26.52 -8.40 -0.93
C GLU A 560 26.03 -9.85 -0.97
N LEU A 561 26.36 -10.60 0.06
CA LEU A 561 25.78 -11.90 0.35
C LEU A 561 24.71 -11.69 1.43
N SER A 562 23.49 -12.07 1.17
CA SER A 562 22.39 -11.95 2.13
C SER A 562 21.53 -13.21 2.17
N VAL A 563 20.90 -13.42 3.30
CA VAL A 563 19.95 -14.52 3.50
C VAL A 563 18.68 -13.94 4.10
N TYR A 564 17.61 -14.02 3.34
CA TYR A 564 16.28 -13.74 3.81
C TYR A 564 15.75 -14.92 4.61
N ASN A 565 15.10 -14.65 5.76
CA ASN A 565 14.49 -15.68 6.62
C ASN A 565 15.49 -16.78 7.02
N VAL A 566 16.60 -16.39 7.66
CA VAL A 566 17.77 -17.24 7.93
C VAL A 566 17.45 -18.51 8.71
N TYR A 567 16.42 -18.52 9.54
CA TYR A 567 15.98 -19.70 10.30
C TYR A 567 14.80 -20.44 9.65
N ASN A 568 14.50 -20.14 8.38
CA ASN A 568 13.55 -20.87 7.52
C ASN A 568 12.14 -21.00 8.13
N ARG A 569 11.63 -19.95 8.75
CA ARG A 569 10.27 -19.95 9.29
C ARG A 569 9.24 -19.99 8.17
N PHE A 570 8.31 -20.93 8.24
CA PHE A 570 7.14 -20.98 7.36
C PHE A 570 6.08 -20.01 7.86
N ASN A 571 6.21 -18.74 7.49
CA ASN A 571 5.28 -17.69 7.88
C ASN A 571 3.96 -17.81 7.13
N PRO A 572 2.80 -17.73 7.79
CA PRO A 572 1.52 -17.87 7.13
C PRO A 572 1.25 -16.66 6.22
N PHE A 573 0.89 -16.94 4.97
CA PHE A 573 0.36 -15.94 4.05
C PHE A 573 -1.16 -15.97 4.07
N PHE A 574 -1.77 -17.16 3.92
CA PHE A 574 -3.18 -17.40 4.16
C PHE A 574 -3.44 -18.86 4.54
N TYR A 575 -4.64 -19.13 5.04
CA TYR A 575 -5.15 -20.47 5.34
C TYR A 575 -6.31 -20.81 4.43
N TYR A 576 -6.44 -22.09 4.07
CA TYR A 576 -7.60 -22.61 3.35
C TYR A 576 -7.96 -24.00 3.84
N GLY A 577 -9.25 -24.34 3.74
CA GLY A 577 -9.73 -25.68 4.05
C GLY A 577 -9.60 -26.59 2.85
N GLN A 578 -9.08 -27.79 3.03
CA GLN A 578 -9.00 -28.84 2.00
C GLN A 578 -9.60 -30.14 2.55
N LEU A 579 -10.47 -30.79 1.76
CA LEU A 579 -10.91 -32.13 2.04
C LEU A 579 -9.75 -33.11 1.77
N ASN A 580 -9.69 -34.19 2.57
CA ASN A 580 -8.80 -35.32 2.25
C ASN A 580 -9.28 -36.01 0.95
N ASP A 581 -8.48 -36.91 0.40
CA ASP A 581 -8.78 -37.60 -0.86
C ASP A 581 -10.07 -38.45 -0.77
N ALA A 582 -10.45 -38.90 0.42
CA ALA A 582 -11.70 -39.61 0.69
C ALA A 582 -12.93 -38.69 0.85
N GLY A 583 -12.76 -37.37 0.83
CA GLY A 583 -13.85 -36.40 1.01
C GLY A 583 -14.46 -36.32 2.40
N THR A 584 -13.82 -36.93 3.41
CA THR A 584 -14.38 -37.14 4.74
C THR A 584 -13.87 -36.18 5.81
N ILE A 585 -12.60 -35.72 5.68
CA ILE A 585 -11.96 -34.88 6.69
C ILE A 585 -11.49 -33.58 6.04
N ARG A 586 -11.93 -32.46 6.61
CA ARG A 586 -11.40 -31.15 6.26
C ARG A 586 -10.18 -30.81 7.10
N THR A 587 -9.09 -30.49 6.44
CA THR A 587 -7.85 -30.06 7.08
C THR A 587 -7.59 -28.60 6.76
N LEU A 588 -7.08 -27.85 7.76
CA LEU A 588 -6.63 -26.49 7.55
C LEU A 588 -5.20 -26.50 6.99
N LYS A 589 -5.04 -25.99 5.79
CA LYS A 589 -3.74 -25.86 5.12
C LYS A 589 -3.23 -24.43 5.22
N GLN A 590 -1.94 -24.29 5.40
CA GLN A 590 -1.23 -23.01 5.41
C GLN A 590 -0.44 -22.84 4.11
N VAL A 591 -0.62 -21.69 3.45
CA VAL A 591 0.25 -21.27 2.35
C VAL A 591 1.33 -20.35 2.91
N THR A 592 2.57 -20.63 2.54
CA THR A 592 3.76 -19.86 2.88
C THR A 592 4.46 -19.43 1.59
N LEU A 593 4.80 -18.15 1.46
CA LEU A 593 5.36 -17.63 0.22
C LEU A 593 6.89 -17.72 0.16
N PHE A 594 7.58 -17.34 1.24
CA PHE A 594 9.03 -17.18 1.21
C PHE A 594 9.70 -17.94 2.36
N PRO A 595 10.25 -19.14 2.07
CA PRO A 595 11.14 -19.85 2.98
C PRO A 595 12.50 -19.13 3.04
N ILE A 596 13.55 -19.82 3.45
CA ILE A 596 14.92 -19.31 3.37
C ILE A 596 15.31 -18.99 1.92
N ILE A 597 15.78 -17.76 1.66
CA ILE A 597 16.23 -17.34 0.33
C ILE A 597 17.61 -16.71 0.44
N PRO A 598 18.68 -17.45 0.05
CA PRO A 598 19.98 -16.85 -0.12
C PRO A 598 20.00 -15.93 -1.35
N SER A 599 20.71 -14.83 -1.27
CA SER A 599 20.86 -13.89 -2.37
C SER A 599 22.28 -13.36 -2.44
N LEU A 600 22.79 -13.30 -3.65
CA LEU A 600 24.06 -12.66 -3.98
C LEU A 600 23.78 -11.50 -4.91
N SER A 601 24.31 -10.32 -4.58
CA SER A 601 24.22 -9.16 -5.45
C SER A 601 25.58 -8.50 -5.66
N TRP A 602 25.74 -7.94 -6.83
CA TRP A 602 26.87 -7.13 -7.24
C TRP A 602 26.37 -5.74 -7.62
N THR A 603 27.05 -4.72 -7.11
CA THR A 603 26.72 -3.33 -7.43
C THR A 603 27.99 -2.57 -7.78
N TYR A 604 27.90 -1.76 -8.83
CA TYR A 604 28.96 -0.84 -9.22
C TYR A 604 28.42 0.59 -9.31
N LYS A 605 28.97 1.44 -8.46
CA LYS A 605 28.67 2.87 -8.43
C LYS A 605 29.85 3.63 -9.05
N PHE A 606 29.64 4.23 -10.22
CA PHE A 606 30.62 5.08 -10.88
C PHE A 606 30.38 6.55 -10.60
N ARG A 607 31.49 7.34 -10.65
CA ARG A 607 31.48 8.76 -10.31
C ARG A 607 31.94 9.61 -11.49
#